data_4f5dd911e381210e88c1956f087c865f
#
_entry.id   4f5dd911e381210e88c1956f087c865f
#
_cell.length_a   1.000
_cell.length_b   1.000
_cell.length_c   1.000
_cell.angle_alpha   90.00
_cell.angle_beta   90.00
_cell.angle_gamma   90.00
#
_symmetry.space_group_name_H-M   'P 1'
#
loop_
_entity.id
_entity.type
_entity.pdbx_description
1 polymer ?
#
loop_
_entity_poly.entity_id
_entity_poly.type
_entity_poly.pdbx_seq_one_letter_code
_entity_poly.pdbx_strand_id
1 'polypeptide(L)'
;MNSNSLIEEAILNGRSGSPMNRKERDRQLRKADIMRAAERVFALKGYHNAAMQDIAREAQYATGTVYLYFKDKQMLYFSLLEEKMKNLTAILKENAAHVADAEDRLRIFVRESLSFFERNQNFFRIFFSERSKGQILKEGKMLRSSVMLQHKVLVEELISAGQKQKVIRNDFSAMQIADILGAIFMTAIFDWLKDGIKNKKLDDMADFILDIFFKGMGQR
;
A
#
# COMPACT_ATOMS: atom_id res chain seq x y z
N MET A 1 2.80 12.90 13.05
CA MET A 1 1.43 12.57 13.45
C MET A 1 1.24 11.08 13.31
N ASN A 2 0.76 10.40 14.37
CA ASN A 2 0.64 8.94 14.37
C ASN A 2 -0.52 8.49 13.47
N SER A 3 -0.29 7.45 12.65
CA SER A 3 -1.33 6.82 11.79
C SER A 3 -2.62 6.45 12.52
N ASN A 4 -2.57 6.30 13.84
CA ASN A 4 -3.72 6.06 14.71
C ASN A 4 -4.68 7.24 14.79
N SER A 5 -4.17 8.48 14.79
CA SER A 5 -4.99 9.70 14.86
C SER A 5 -5.85 9.88 13.61
N LEU A 6 -5.31 9.54 12.44
CA LEU A 6 -6.03 9.69 11.17
C LEU A 6 -7.16 8.65 11.00
N ILE A 7 -6.98 7.45 11.54
CA ILE A 7 -8.02 6.40 11.50
C ILE A 7 -9.16 6.77 12.46
N GLU A 8 -8.82 7.25 13.65
CA GLU A 8 -9.83 7.70 14.63
C GLU A 8 -10.57 8.95 14.13
N GLU A 9 -9.88 9.91 13.53
CA GLU A 9 -10.49 11.08 12.90
C GLU A 9 -11.34 10.74 11.66
N ALA A 10 -10.92 9.80 10.83
CA ALA A 10 -11.69 9.35 9.67
C ALA A 10 -12.97 8.58 10.08
N ILE A 11 -12.93 7.86 11.20
CA ILE A 11 -14.11 7.18 11.78
C ILE A 11 -15.04 8.19 12.45
N LEU A 12 -14.49 9.25 13.04
CA LEU A 12 -15.26 10.29 13.73
C LEU A 12 -15.86 11.33 12.76
N ASN A 13 -15.19 11.62 11.66
CA ASN A 13 -15.56 12.68 10.72
C ASN A 13 -16.22 12.19 9.44
N GLY A 14 -17.01 11.10 9.45
CA GLY A 14 -17.74 10.50 8.32
C GLY A 14 -18.14 11.51 7.23
N ARG A 15 -17.29 11.76 6.25
CA ARG A 15 -17.62 12.58 5.08
C ARG A 15 -18.40 11.73 4.08
N SER A 16 -19.68 12.11 3.93
CA SER A 16 -20.72 11.61 3.02
C SER A 16 -21.40 10.31 3.43
N GLY A 17 -22.51 10.43 4.17
CA GLY A 17 -23.45 9.36 4.51
C GLY A 17 -24.10 9.65 5.86
N SER A 18 -25.31 9.20 6.06
CA SER A 18 -26.00 9.25 7.35
C SER A 18 -25.06 8.86 8.50
N PRO A 19 -25.15 9.46 9.69
CA PRO A 19 -24.26 9.17 10.79
C PRO A 19 -24.28 7.67 11.08
N MET A 20 -23.10 7.06 11.01
CA MET A 20 -22.91 5.63 11.23
C MET A 20 -23.52 5.26 12.58
N ASN A 21 -24.41 4.28 12.64
CA ASN A 21 -25.03 3.89 13.88
C ASN A 21 -23.97 3.31 14.85
N ARG A 22 -24.24 3.38 16.16
CA ARG A 22 -23.30 2.93 17.20
C ARG A 22 -22.81 1.50 16.98
N LYS A 23 -23.68 0.60 16.55
CA LYS A 23 -23.34 -0.82 16.29
C LYS A 23 -22.33 -0.98 15.15
N GLU A 24 -22.49 -0.19 14.09
CA GLU A 24 -21.55 -0.24 12.94
C GLU A 24 -20.20 0.37 13.33
N ARG A 25 -20.19 1.46 14.10
CA ARG A 25 -18.96 2.05 14.64
C ARG A 25 -18.19 1.05 15.50
N ASP A 26 -18.87 0.40 16.44
CA ASP A 26 -18.26 -0.62 17.30
C ASP A 26 -17.72 -1.80 16.49
N ARG A 27 -18.40 -2.18 15.42
CA ARG A 27 -17.94 -3.21 14.49
C ARG A 27 -16.66 -2.81 13.76
N GLN A 28 -16.58 -1.58 13.25
CA GLN A 28 -15.39 -1.07 12.58
C GLN A 28 -14.20 -0.95 13.53
N LEU A 29 -14.40 -0.48 14.75
CA LEU A 29 -13.36 -0.41 15.78
C LEU A 29 -12.79 -1.80 16.09
N ARG A 30 -13.65 -2.80 16.33
CA ARG A 30 -13.19 -4.19 16.57
C ARG A 30 -12.43 -4.76 15.39
N LYS A 31 -12.90 -4.49 14.16
CA LYS A 31 -12.17 -4.91 12.95
C LYS A 31 -10.78 -4.31 12.90
N ALA A 32 -10.64 -3.01 13.17
CA ALA A 32 -9.36 -2.32 13.21
C ALA A 32 -8.45 -2.86 14.33
N ASP A 33 -8.98 -3.18 15.52
CA ASP A 33 -8.22 -3.79 16.62
C ASP A 33 -7.64 -5.14 16.21
N ILE A 34 -8.46 -6.01 15.59
CA ILE A 34 -8.01 -7.33 15.11
C ILE A 34 -6.92 -7.16 14.04
N MET A 35 -7.05 -6.21 13.13
CA MET A 35 -6.06 -5.94 12.10
C MET A 35 -4.73 -5.45 12.68
N ARG A 36 -4.76 -4.54 13.67
CA ARG A 36 -3.55 -4.09 14.39
C ARG A 36 -2.85 -5.23 15.12
N ALA A 37 -3.62 -6.09 15.79
CA ALA A 37 -3.08 -7.28 16.46
C ALA A 37 -2.44 -8.25 15.45
N ALA A 38 -3.10 -8.48 14.32
CA ALA A 38 -2.57 -9.33 13.26
C ALA A 38 -1.25 -8.81 12.70
N GLU A 39 -1.13 -7.50 12.46
CA GLU A 39 0.12 -6.89 12.01
C GLU A 39 1.27 -7.15 12.98
N ARG A 40 1.05 -6.98 14.29
CA ARG A 40 2.04 -7.28 15.33
C ARG A 40 2.42 -8.76 15.35
N VAL A 41 1.43 -9.66 15.31
CA VAL A 41 1.67 -11.12 15.32
C VAL A 41 2.42 -11.56 14.07
N PHE A 42 2.07 -11.04 12.90
CA PHE A 42 2.80 -11.34 11.65
C PHE A 42 4.24 -10.81 11.68
N ALA A 43 4.46 -9.63 12.24
CA ALA A 43 5.81 -9.07 12.38
C ALA A 43 6.69 -9.91 13.30
N LEU A 44 6.14 -10.45 14.42
CA LEU A 44 6.88 -11.22 15.40
C LEU A 44 7.11 -12.68 14.98
N LYS A 45 6.09 -13.35 14.46
CA LYS A 45 6.11 -14.79 14.18
C LYS A 45 6.31 -15.13 12.70
N GLY A 46 6.19 -14.15 11.80
CA GLY A 46 6.04 -14.38 10.38
C GLY A 46 4.64 -14.90 10.01
N TYR A 47 4.31 -14.89 8.73
CA TYR A 47 2.98 -15.30 8.25
C TYR A 47 2.68 -16.79 8.55
N HIS A 48 3.64 -17.71 8.29
CA HIS A 48 3.39 -19.14 8.42
C HIS A 48 3.13 -19.58 9.86
N ASN A 49 3.94 -19.08 10.80
CA ASN A 49 3.88 -19.50 12.21
C ASN A 49 2.79 -18.76 12.99
N ALA A 50 2.20 -17.70 12.43
CA ALA A 50 1.09 -17.00 13.05
C ALA A 50 -0.20 -17.80 12.90
N ALA A 51 -0.92 -17.99 14.02
CA ALA A 51 -2.24 -18.62 14.05
C ALA A 51 -3.33 -17.58 14.35
N MET A 52 -4.58 -17.86 13.94
CA MET A 52 -5.73 -17.02 14.26
C MET A 52 -5.94 -16.89 15.79
N GLN A 53 -5.59 -17.92 16.55
CA GLN A 53 -5.61 -17.93 18.01
C GLN A 53 -4.60 -16.95 18.63
N ASP A 54 -3.41 -16.82 18.02
CA ASP A 54 -2.40 -15.84 18.47
C ASP A 54 -2.91 -14.41 18.26
N ILE A 55 -3.54 -14.17 17.11
CA ILE A 55 -4.13 -12.86 16.77
C ILE A 55 -5.29 -12.53 17.72
N ALA A 56 -6.15 -13.50 18.02
CA ALA A 56 -7.24 -13.33 18.98
C ALA A 56 -6.73 -12.95 20.36
N ARG A 57 -5.68 -13.64 20.84
CA ARG A 57 -5.03 -13.35 22.13
C ARG A 57 -4.43 -11.95 22.15
N GLU A 58 -3.71 -11.57 21.11
CA GLU A 58 -3.11 -10.24 20.98
C GLU A 58 -4.15 -9.13 20.88
N ALA A 59 -5.28 -9.38 20.23
CA ALA A 59 -6.41 -8.46 20.14
C ALA A 59 -7.29 -8.43 21.40
N GLN A 60 -7.07 -9.34 22.35
CA GLN A 60 -7.88 -9.53 23.55
C GLN A 60 -9.34 -9.89 23.23
N TYR A 61 -9.57 -10.67 22.19
CA TYR A 61 -10.88 -11.19 21.79
C TYR A 61 -10.90 -12.72 21.82
N ALA A 62 -12.10 -13.29 21.98
CA ALA A 62 -12.28 -14.72 21.75
C ALA A 62 -11.97 -15.07 20.29
N THR A 63 -11.37 -16.24 20.04
CA THR A 63 -11.02 -16.71 18.70
C THR A 63 -12.23 -16.72 17.76
N GLY A 64 -13.41 -17.13 18.27
CA GLY A 64 -14.66 -17.07 17.52
C GLY A 64 -15.03 -15.66 17.07
N THR A 65 -14.72 -14.64 17.87
CA THR A 65 -14.93 -13.23 17.50
C THR A 65 -14.08 -12.86 16.29
N VAL A 66 -12.82 -13.27 16.24
CA VAL A 66 -11.94 -12.99 15.09
C VAL A 66 -12.47 -13.62 13.80
N TYR A 67 -12.98 -14.87 13.89
CA TYR A 67 -13.59 -15.56 12.75
C TYR A 67 -14.91 -14.92 12.25
N LEU A 68 -15.60 -14.12 13.05
CA LEU A 68 -16.75 -13.34 12.58
C LEU A 68 -16.36 -12.21 11.62
N TYR A 69 -15.11 -11.72 11.69
CA TYR A 69 -14.60 -10.64 10.84
C TYR A 69 -13.76 -11.16 9.67
N PHE A 70 -12.99 -12.21 9.90
CA PHE A 70 -12.04 -12.74 8.92
C PHE A 70 -12.12 -14.26 8.89
N LYS A 71 -12.55 -14.79 7.75
CA LYS A 71 -12.74 -16.24 7.53
C LYS A 71 -11.47 -17.04 7.81
N ASP A 72 -10.32 -16.48 7.45
CA ASP A 72 -9.02 -17.13 7.59
C ASP A 72 -7.89 -16.08 7.67
N LYS A 73 -6.68 -16.57 7.93
CA LYS A 73 -5.46 -15.79 8.02
C LYS A 73 -5.12 -15.07 6.72
N GLN A 74 -5.41 -15.69 5.60
CA GLN A 74 -5.15 -15.11 4.28
C GLN A 74 -6.03 -13.89 4.02
N MET A 75 -7.33 -13.99 4.31
CA MET A 75 -8.27 -12.89 4.18
C MET A 75 -7.90 -11.71 5.09
N LEU A 76 -7.47 -12.00 6.32
CA LEU A 76 -6.99 -10.98 7.25
C LEU A 76 -5.74 -10.27 6.72
N TYR A 77 -4.77 -11.02 6.19
CA TYR A 77 -3.56 -10.46 5.60
C TYR A 77 -3.85 -9.59 4.37
N PHE A 78 -4.78 -10.02 3.51
CA PHE A 78 -5.21 -9.21 2.37
C PHE A 78 -5.92 -7.92 2.80
N SER A 79 -6.74 -7.97 3.84
CA SER A 79 -7.39 -6.78 4.37
C SER A 79 -6.37 -5.77 4.92
N LEU A 80 -5.29 -6.23 5.55
CA LEU A 80 -4.16 -5.39 5.95
C LEU A 80 -3.45 -4.75 4.75
N LEU A 81 -3.21 -5.53 3.70
CA LEU A 81 -2.59 -5.00 2.49
C LEU A 81 -3.45 -3.93 1.81
N GLU A 82 -4.76 -4.18 1.71
CA GLU A 82 -5.71 -3.21 1.16
C GLU A 82 -5.72 -1.91 1.98
N GLU A 83 -5.72 -2.00 3.31
CA GLU A 83 -5.65 -0.83 4.18
C GLU A 83 -4.35 -0.05 3.98
N LYS A 84 -3.20 -0.74 3.92
CA LYS A 84 -1.92 -0.09 3.66
C LYS A 84 -1.88 0.60 2.29
N MET A 85 -2.39 -0.02 1.25
CA MET A 85 -2.45 0.58 -0.08
C MET A 85 -3.43 1.75 -0.14
N LYS A 86 -4.54 1.68 0.59
CA LYS A 86 -5.47 2.81 0.76
C LYS A 86 -4.79 4.00 1.43
N ASN A 87 -4.03 3.75 2.50
CA ASN A 87 -3.28 4.77 3.21
C ASN A 87 -2.20 5.41 2.31
N LEU A 88 -1.45 4.61 1.56
CA LEU A 88 -0.49 5.14 0.58
C LEU A 88 -1.19 6.03 -0.45
N THR A 89 -2.30 5.57 -1.03
CA THR A 89 -3.04 6.35 -2.02
C THR A 89 -3.55 7.69 -1.45
N ALA A 90 -3.98 7.70 -0.19
CA ALA A 90 -4.40 8.92 0.50
C ALA A 90 -3.23 9.90 0.69
N ILE A 91 -2.09 9.43 1.18
CA ILE A 91 -0.85 10.23 1.33
C ILE A 91 -0.42 10.84 0.00
N LEU A 92 -0.41 10.04 -1.07
CA LEU A 92 -0.02 10.51 -2.39
C LEU A 92 -0.95 11.60 -2.94
N LYS A 93 -2.26 11.44 -2.74
CA LYS A 93 -3.25 12.45 -3.15
C LYS A 93 -3.11 13.74 -2.35
N GLU A 94 -2.91 13.66 -1.05
CA GLU A 94 -2.74 14.80 -0.18
C GLU A 94 -1.47 15.59 -0.53
N ASN A 95 -0.33 14.92 -0.65
CA ASN A 95 0.95 15.57 -0.92
C ASN A 95 1.04 16.16 -2.33
N ALA A 96 0.29 15.63 -3.30
CA ALA A 96 0.23 16.16 -4.66
C ALA A 96 -0.89 17.18 -4.89
N ALA A 97 -1.78 17.41 -3.93
CA ALA A 97 -3.02 18.19 -4.14
C ALA A 97 -2.79 19.63 -4.61
N HIS A 98 -1.71 20.27 -4.17
CA HIS A 98 -1.38 21.67 -4.45
C HIS A 98 -0.21 21.85 -5.41
N VAL A 99 0.29 20.75 -5.99
CA VAL A 99 1.43 20.77 -6.92
C VAL A 99 0.89 20.78 -8.35
N ALA A 100 1.16 21.86 -9.11
CA ALA A 100 0.67 22.01 -10.48
C ALA A 100 1.58 21.27 -11.49
N ASP A 101 2.87 21.28 -11.26
CA ASP A 101 3.86 20.67 -12.13
C ASP A 101 3.78 19.14 -12.09
N ALA A 102 3.74 18.50 -13.26
CA ALA A 102 3.59 17.04 -13.36
C ALA A 102 4.88 16.28 -13.02
N GLU A 103 6.05 16.88 -13.27
CA GLU A 103 7.32 16.29 -12.89
C GLU A 103 7.45 16.26 -11.37
N ASP A 104 7.14 17.36 -10.70
CA ASP A 104 7.18 17.45 -9.24
C ASP A 104 6.19 16.48 -8.59
N ARG A 105 4.98 16.33 -9.15
CA ARG A 105 4.02 15.32 -8.69
C ARG A 105 4.58 13.90 -8.79
N LEU A 106 5.27 13.59 -9.88
CA LEU A 106 5.87 12.29 -10.06
C LEU A 106 7.05 12.06 -9.11
N ARG A 107 7.85 13.10 -8.83
CA ARG A 107 8.91 13.06 -7.82
C ARG A 107 8.36 12.78 -6.42
N ILE A 108 7.27 13.45 -6.04
CA ILE A 108 6.55 13.21 -4.79
C ILE A 108 6.04 11.76 -4.74
N PHE A 109 5.39 11.31 -5.81
CA PHE A 109 4.90 9.94 -5.92
C PHE A 109 6.00 8.90 -5.67
N VAL A 110 7.15 9.05 -6.34
CA VAL A 110 8.28 8.12 -6.22
C VAL A 110 8.82 8.11 -4.79
N ARG A 111 9.15 9.27 -4.22
CA ARG A 111 9.73 9.39 -2.88
C ARG A 111 8.78 8.91 -1.78
N GLU A 112 7.54 9.36 -1.81
CA GLU A 112 6.55 8.95 -0.81
C GLU A 112 6.24 7.45 -0.88
N SER A 113 6.17 6.88 -2.08
CA SER A 113 5.98 5.44 -2.24
C SER A 113 7.14 4.65 -1.63
N LEU A 114 8.38 4.99 -1.97
CA LEU A 114 9.55 4.30 -1.44
C LEU A 114 9.65 4.44 0.10
N SER A 115 9.46 5.64 0.61
CA SER A 115 9.43 5.92 2.04
C SER A 115 8.32 5.14 2.76
N PHE A 116 7.15 4.99 2.14
CA PHE A 116 6.06 4.18 2.67
C PHE A 116 6.42 2.69 2.74
N PHE A 117 7.03 2.14 1.70
CA PHE A 117 7.49 0.75 1.68
C PHE A 117 8.59 0.52 2.72
N GLU A 118 9.52 1.44 2.90
CA GLU A 118 10.58 1.38 3.91
C GLU A 118 10.00 1.36 5.33
N ARG A 119 9.08 2.27 5.65
CA ARG A 119 8.40 2.32 6.95
C ARG A 119 7.58 1.06 7.25
N ASN A 120 7.10 0.36 6.23
CA ASN A 120 6.30 -0.85 6.34
C ASN A 120 7.05 -2.13 5.92
N GLN A 121 8.38 -2.11 5.96
CA GLN A 121 9.25 -3.16 5.41
C GLN A 121 8.93 -4.58 5.92
N ASN A 122 8.66 -4.74 7.21
CA ASN A 122 8.36 -6.05 7.80
C ASN A 122 7.10 -6.66 7.20
N PHE A 123 6.08 -5.86 6.96
CA PHE A 123 4.85 -6.28 6.31
C PHE A 123 5.10 -6.69 4.85
N PHE A 124 5.78 -5.85 4.07
CA PHE A 124 6.02 -6.12 2.66
C PHE A 124 7.03 -7.26 2.44
N ARG A 125 7.98 -7.49 3.36
CA ARG A 125 8.87 -8.65 3.30
C ARG A 125 8.07 -9.96 3.34
N ILE A 126 7.07 -10.05 4.19
CA ILE A 126 6.16 -11.21 4.22
C ILE A 126 5.41 -11.32 2.89
N PHE A 127 4.85 -10.22 2.39
CA PHE A 127 4.11 -10.19 1.14
C PHE A 127 4.95 -10.74 -0.03
N PHE A 128 6.16 -10.26 -0.20
CA PHE A 128 7.04 -10.70 -1.28
C PHE A 128 7.52 -12.15 -1.09
N SER A 129 7.82 -12.58 0.13
CA SER A 129 8.19 -13.96 0.43
C SER A 129 7.06 -14.94 0.08
N GLU A 130 5.83 -14.61 0.42
CA GLU A 130 4.68 -15.46 0.15
C GLU A 130 4.26 -15.45 -1.33
N ARG A 131 4.46 -14.33 -2.00
CA ARG A 131 4.24 -14.21 -3.44
C ARG A 131 5.18 -15.14 -4.22
N SER A 132 6.46 -15.18 -3.86
CA SER A 132 7.45 -16.05 -4.53
C SER A 132 7.12 -17.54 -4.39
N LYS A 133 6.46 -17.94 -3.28
CA LYS A 133 6.00 -19.31 -3.04
C LYS A 133 4.66 -19.64 -3.73
N GLY A 134 4.03 -18.69 -4.40
CA GLY A 134 2.75 -18.89 -5.11
C GLY A 134 1.54 -19.13 -4.18
N GLN A 135 1.69 -18.96 -2.87
CA GLN A 135 0.66 -19.30 -1.89
C GLN A 135 -0.37 -18.20 -1.67
N ILE A 136 0.03 -16.93 -1.65
CA ILE A 136 -0.87 -15.81 -1.40
C ILE A 136 -1.64 -15.37 -2.66
N LEU A 137 -1.14 -15.66 -3.86
CA LEU A 137 -1.71 -15.14 -5.11
C LEU A 137 -2.57 -16.12 -5.91
N LYS A 138 -2.83 -17.33 -5.39
CA LYS A 138 -3.60 -18.36 -6.15
C LYS A 138 -4.98 -17.93 -6.63
N GLU A 139 -5.56 -16.87 -6.09
CA GLU A 139 -6.93 -16.50 -6.41
C GLU A 139 -7.12 -15.23 -7.26
N GLY A 140 -6.08 -14.49 -7.61
CA GLY A 140 -6.20 -13.27 -8.44
C GLY A 140 -7.08 -12.16 -7.85
N LYS A 141 -7.74 -12.41 -6.71
CA LYS A 141 -8.70 -11.50 -6.07
C LYS A 141 -8.07 -10.20 -5.59
N MET A 142 -6.80 -10.26 -5.18
CA MET A 142 -6.08 -9.09 -4.67
C MET A 142 -5.82 -8.04 -5.76
N LEU A 143 -5.41 -8.46 -6.95
CA LEU A 143 -5.16 -7.56 -8.09
C LEU A 143 -6.46 -6.93 -8.64
N ARG A 144 -7.61 -7.49 -8.25
CA ARG A 144 -8.95 -7.01 -8.62
C ARG A 144 -9.63 -6.23 -7.50
N SER A 145 -8.95 -5.99 -6.37
CA SER A 145 -9.55 -5.18 -5.32
C SER A 145 -9.76 -3.75 -5.83
N SER A 146 -10.83 -3.12 -5.38
CA SER A 146 -11.13 -1.72 -5.72
C SER A 146 -9.99 -0.77 -5.33
N VAL A 147 -9.27 -1.09 -4.26
CA VAL A 147 -8.15 -0.28 -3.75
C VAL A 147 -6.94 -0.37 -4.68
N MET A 148 -6.60 -1.57 -5.16
CA MET A 148 -5.51 -1.74 -6.13
C MET A 148 -5.83 -1.06 -7.46
N LEU A 149 -7.09 -1.13 -7.89
CA LEU A 149 -7.55 -0.42 -9.08
C LEU A 149 -7.46 1.10 -8.89
N GLN A 150 -7.88 1.64 -7.75
CA GLN A 150 -7.77 3.07 -7.44
C GLN A 150 -6.31 3.54 -7.43
N HIS A 151 -5.39 2.74 -6.89
CA HIS A 151 -3.97 3.05 -6.92
C HIS A 151 -3.43 3.07 -8.36
N LYS A 152 -3.80 2.09 -9.18
CA LYS A 152 -3.42 2.04 -10.60
C LYS A 152 -3.95 3.26 -11.38
N VAL A 153 -5.21 3.63 -11.16
CA VAL A 153 -5.82 4.83 -11.77
C VAL A 153 -5.06 6.09 -11.37
N LEU A 154 -4.68 6.23 -10.09
CA LEU A 154 -3.88 7.38 -9.64
C LEU A 154 -2.55 7.50 -10.40
N VAL A 155 -1.83 6.39 -10.58
CA VAL A 155 -0.56 6.39 -11.31
C VAL A 155 -0.79 6.75 -12.77
N GLU A 156 -1.81 6.20 -13.40
CA GLU A 156 -2.17 6.52 -14.79
C GLU A 156 -2.53 8.00 -14.97
N GLU A 157 -3.27 8.60 -14.04
CA GLU A 157 -3.58 10.03 -14.03
C GLU A 157 -2.33 10.90 -13.92
N LEU A 158 -1.36 10.52 -13.07
CA LEU A 158 -0.06 11.21 -12.96
C LEU A 158 0.72 11.17 -14.28
N ILE A 159 0.82 10.01 -14.91
CA ILE A 159 1.49 9.86 -16.19
C ILE A 159 0.78 10.65 -17.28
N SER A 160 -0.56 10.59 -17.35
CA SER A 160 -1.36 11.35 -18.32
C SER A 160 -1.17 12.87 -18.17
N ALA A 161 -1.06 13.37 -16.94
CA ALA A 161 -0.74 14.77 -16.67
C ALA A 161 0.66 15.14 -17.20
N GLY A 162 1.66 14.27 -16.98
CA GLY A 162 3.00 14.45 -17.52
C GLY A 162 3.06 14.46 -19.05
N GLN A 163 2.26 13.62 -19.71
CA GLN A 163 2.11 13.62 -21.16
C GLN A 163 1.50 14.93 -21.68
N LYS A 164 0.44 15.44 -21.03
CA LYS A 164 -0.19 16.71 -21.38
C LYS A 164 0.76 17.89 -21.21
N GLN A 165 1.61 17.89 -20.21
CA GLN A 165 2.64 18.91 -19.97
C GLN A 165 3.92 18.67 -20.78
N LYS A 166 3.96 17.65 -21.62
CA LYS A 166 5.12 17.28 -22.46
C LYS A 166 6.39 16.92 -21.66
N VAL A 167 6.25 16.56 -20.41
CA VAL A 167 7.32 16.06 -19.55
C VAL A 167 7.55 14.57 -19.80
N ILE A 168 6.51 13.84 -20.16
CA ILE A 168 6.54 12.42 -20.48
C ILE A 168 6.14 12.23 -21.94
N ARG A 169 6.83 11.30 -22.62
CA ARG A 169 6.53 10.92 -24.01
C ARG A 169 5.09 10.42 -24.16
N ASN A 170 4.47 10.67 -25.31
CA ASN A 170 3.06 10.37 -25.59
C ASN A 170 2.82 9.33 -26.69
N ASP A 171 3.88 8.68 -27.17
CA ASP A 171 3.84 7.60 -28.18
C ASP A 171 3.44 6.23 -27.56
N PHE A 172 3.35 6.16 -26.23
CA PHE A 172 2.76 5.04 -25.48
C PHE A 172 1.61 5.53 -24.61
N SER A 173 0.65 4.66 -24.32
CA SER A 173 -0.44 5.02 -23.43
C SER A 173 0.05 5.26 -22.01
N ALA A 174 -0.64 6.14 -21.27
CA ALA A 174 -0.35 6.40 -19.85
C ALA A 174 -0.35 5.11 -19.02
N MET A 175 -1.25 4.17 -19.31
CA MET A 175 -1.33 2.88 -18.65
C MET A 175 -0.09 2.01 -18.89
N GLN A 176 0.43 1.96 -20.12
CA GLN A 176 1.66 1.19 -20.43
C GLN A 176 2.86 1.75 -19.66
N ILE A 177 3.00 3.07 -19.62
CA ILE A 177 4.08 3.74 -18.89
C ILE A 177 3.92 3.53 -17.40
N ALA A 178 2.70 3.60 -16.85
CA ALA A 178 2.41 3.33 -15.45
C ALA A 178 2.75 1.87 -15.06
N ASP A 179 2.45 0.90 -15.92
CA ASP A 179 2.80 -0.51 -15.68
C ASP A 179 4.33 -0.72 -15.66
N ILE A 180 5.09 -0.03 -16.52
CA ILE A 180 6.56 -0.07 -16.50
C ILE A 180 7.11 0.58 -15.22
N LEU A 181 6.59 1.74 -14.83
CA LEU A 181 6.98 2.38 -13.56
C LEU A 181 6.72 1.46 -12.39
N GLY A 182 5.55 0.82 -12.34
CA GLY A 182 5.21 -0.18 -11.33
C GLY A 182 6.19 -1.36 -11.30
N ALA A 183 6.63 -1.85 -12.46
CA ALA A 183 7.61 -2.92 -12.55
C ALA A 183 8.99 -2.50 -12.00
N ILE A 184 9.43 -1.27 -12.30
CA ILE A 184 10.68 -0.70 -11.75
C ILE A 184 10.60 -0.64 -10.22
N PHE A 185 9.49 -0.12 -9.68
CA PHE A 185 9.25 -0.08 -8.23
C PHE A 185 9.30 -1.46 -7.60
N MET A 186 8.57 -2.41 -8.18
CA MET A 186 8.49 -3.77 -7.64
C MET A 186 9.86 -4.44 -7.61
N THR A 187 10.69 -4.25 -8.63
CA THR A 187 12.05 -4.78 -8.68
C THR A 187 12.93 -4.11 -7.63
N ALA A 188 12.91 -2.78 -7.54
CA ALA A 188 13.70 -2.03 -6.58
C ALA A 188 13.36 -2.42 -5.12
N ILE A 189 12.07 -2.51 -4.79
CA ILE A 189 11.61 -2.90 -3.45
C ILE A 189 11.97 -4.36 -3.15
N PHE A 190 11.81 -5.25 -4.12
CA PHE A 190 12.12 -6.67 -3.93
C PHE A 190 13.61 -6.88 -3.65
N ASP A 191 14.48 -6.28 -4.45
CA ASP A 191 15.93 -6.39 -4.27
C ASP A 191 16.38 -5.79 -2.94
N TRP A 192 15.83 -4.61 -2.58
CA TRP A 192 16.12 -3.99 -1.29
C TRP A 192 15.69 -4.86 -0.11
N LEU A 193 14.52 -5.50 -0.18
CA LEU A 193 14.03 -6.41 0.88
C LEU A 193 14.85 -7.71 0.97
N LYS A 194 15.39 -8.19 -0.16
CA LYS A 194 16.18 -9.42 -0.24
C LYS A 194 17.59 -9.24 0.31
N ASP A 195 18.26 -8.15 -0.03
CA ASP A 195 19.66 -7.90 0.37
C ASP A 195 19.81 -7.54 1.86
N GLY A 196 18.69 -7.43 2.58
CA GLY A 196 18.65 -7.18 4.02
C GLY A 196 19.40 -5.89 4.38
N ILE A 197 18.76 -4.77 4.36
CA ILE A 197 18.99 -3.46 5.00
C ILE A 197 20.44 -3.13 5.43
N LYS A 198 21.45 -3.75 4.84
CA LYS A 198 22.85 -3.41 5.13
C LYS A 198 23.22 -2.13 4.39
N ASN A 199 22.87 -0.97 4.96
CA ASN A 199 23.39 0.37 4.65
C ASN A 199 22.79 1.17 3.47
N LYS A 200 21.67 0.80 2.84
CA LYS A 200 21.01 1.66 1.84
C LYS A 200 19.56 1.93 2.23
N LYS A 201 19.20 3.20 2.34
CA LYS A 201 17.81 3.59 2.44
C LYS A 201 17.12 3.34 1.11
N LEU A 202 15.87 2.91 1.14
CA LEU A 202 15.10 2.73 -0.09
C LEU A 202 14.88 4.09 -0.79
N ASP A 203 14.80 5.17 0.00
CA ASP A 203 14.71 6.54 -0.52
C ASP A 203 15.92 6.95 -1.37
N ASP A 204 17.12 6.41 -1.12
CA ASP A 204 18.31 6.66 -1.93
C ASP A 204 18.14 6.17 -3.39
N MET A 205 17.18 5.27 -3.63
CA MET A 205 16.84 4.78 -4.95
C MET A 205 15.88 5.72 -5.72
N ALA A 206 15.29 6.70 -5.05
CA ALA A 206 14.33 7.60 -5.68
C ALA A 206 14.95 8.36 -6.87
N ASP A 207 16.12 8.95 -6.67
CA ASP A 207 16.82 9.70 -7.72
C ASP A 207 17.23 8.80 -8.87
N PHE A 208 17.70 7.59 -8.59
CA PHE A 208 18.03 6.61 -9.62
C PHE A 208 16.81 6.21 -10.45
N ILE A 209 15.67 5.93 -9.80
CA ILE A 209 14.42 5.58 -10.48
C ILE A 209 13.94 6.74 -11.35
N LEU A 210 13.95 7.97 -10.81
CA LEU A 210 13.54 9.18 -11.52
C LEU A 210 14.46 9.48 -12.71
N ASP A 211 15.76 9.31 -12.51
CA ASP A 211 16.76 9.53 -13.57
C ASP A 211 16.55 8.57 -14.74
N ILE A 212 16.40 7.28 -14.47
CA ILE A 212 16.07 6.28 -15.51
C ILE A 212 14.73 6.59 -16.17
N PHE A 213 13.72 6.92 -15.38
CA PHE A 213 12.40 7.17 -15.89
C PHE A 213 12.37 8.38 -16.83
N PHE A 214 12.94 9.51 -16.43
CA PHE A 214 12.93 10.72 -17.23
C PHE A 214 13.92 10.67 -18.41
N LYS A 215 15.12 10.12 -18.23
CA LYS A 215 16.10 9.98 -19.29
C LYS A 215 15.73 8.89 -20.30
N GLY A 216 15.08 7.82 -19.86
CA GLY A 216 14.62 6.74 -20.73
C GLY A 216 13.27 6.96 -21.37
N MET A 217 12.36 7.67 -20.69
CA MET A 217 10.97 7.88 -21.09
C MET A 217 10.61 9.35 -21.31
N GLY A 218 11.52 10.28 -21.03
CA GLY A 218 11.33 11.71 -21.31
C GLY A 218 11.27 12.00 -22.82
N GLN A 219 10.62 13.09 -23.20
CA GLN A 219 10.70 13.61 -24.57
C GLN A 219 12.15 14.04 -24.84
N ARG A 220 12.72 13.55 -25.94
CA ARG A 220 13.99 14.02 -26.50
C ARG A 220 13.73 15.26 -27.35
#